data_68d4512fe53419bc159c08412a1d4200
#
_entry.id   68d4512fe53419bc159c08412a1d4200
#
_cell.length_a   1.000
_cell.length_b   1.000
_cell.length_c   1.000
_cell.angle_alpha   90.00
_cell.angle_beta   90.00
_cell.angle_gamma   90.00
#
_symmetry.space_group_name_H-M   'P 1'
#
loop_
_entity.id
_entity.type
_entity.pdbx_description
1 polymer ?
#
loop_
_entity_poly.entity_id
_entity_poly.type
_entity_poly.pdbx_seq_one_letter_code
_entity_poly.pdbx_strand_id
1 'polypeptide(L)'
;MAVHRPGIHFEILSNPEFLAAGTAMKDLMYPDRVLIGSSSTPSGRLASAALASVYAAWVPRSRILTTNVYSSELAKLVANSMLAQRISSINSISAICEKTGANVDEIAASIGSDPRIGDKFLKAGIGFGGSCFKKDILSLVYLAESLGLHEVGEYWRQVIVMNEYQRDRFSRRVIACLNNTLAGKKITLLGYAFKANTSDTRESPALEIIKTLLVEGPKEIAIFDPCCNPVVVKAEIKALVRDEAALKEDGGPIEVYSSADEACARSHAILITTEFDEFRNAPKAISKDASSSLTTKSTDPRPFPHRSNGPTETEILSLHKYLLSNSSAAENVDDPLSRYVPEPACESDCLDCGLIRTSGYSTAGNSDEGRPKTRLDWRKIAFNMNKPKWLFDGKGIINAGEMSELGVRVESVGR
;
A
#
# COMPACT_ATOMS: atom_id res chain seq x y z
N MET A 1 -23.11 -7.21 -26.25
CA MET A 1 -24.03 -6.05 -26.43
C MET A 1 -24.76 -6.13 -27.78
N ALA A 2 -24.07 -6.21 -28.91
CA ALA A 2 -24.71 -6.29 -30.23
C ALA A 2 -25.74 -7.45 -30.39
N VAL A 3 -25.53 -8.57 -29.70
CA VAL A 3 -26.45 -9.73 -29.72
C VAL A 3 -27.74 -9.45 -28.97
N HIS A 4 -27.71 -8.64 -27.92
CA HIS A 4 -28.90 -8.38 -27.07
C HIS A 4 -29.70 -7.13 -27.48
N ARG A 5 -29.10 -6.25 -28.29
CA ARG A 5 -29.75 -5.03 -28.78
C ARG A 5 -29.33 -4.73 -30.22
N PRO A 6 -29.86 -5.50 -31.19
CA PRO A 6 -29.56 -5.30 -32.61
C PRO A 6 -30.06 -3.90 -33.04
N GLY A 7 -29.27 -3.21 -33.84
CA GLY A 7 -29.59 -1.86 -34.31
C GLY A 7 -29.14 -0.68 -33.43
N ILE A 8 -28.61 -0.97 -32.22
CA ILE A 8 -28.02 0.08 -31.40
C ILE A 8 -26.51 0.07 -31.58
N HIS A 9 -25.93 1.22 -31.94
CA HIS A 9 -24.51 1.41 -32.04
C HIS A 9 -23.93 1.83 -30.65
N PHE A 10 -22.85 1.15 -30.21
CA PHE A 10 -22.16 1.43 -28.98
C PHE A 10 -20.70 1.74 -29.28
N GLU A 11 -20.17 2.81 -28.69
CA GLU A 11 -18.74 3.07 -28.64
C GLU A 11 -18.19 2.56 -27.29
N ILE A 12 -17.11 1.78 -27.38
CA ILE A 12 -16.41 1.25 -26.20
C ILE A 12 -15.14 2.09 -26.00
N LEU A 13 -15.00 2.65 -24.80
CA LEU A 13 -13.83 3.40 -24.38
C LEU A 13 -13.06 2.63 -23.31
N SER A 14 -11.75 2.76 -23.32
CA SER A 14 -10.88 2.33 -22.22
C SER A 14 -10.54 3.56 -21.37
N ASN A 15 -10.89 3.55 -20.09
CA ASN A 15 -10.57 4.64 -19.17
C ASN A 15 -9.98 4.04 -17.87
N PRO A 16 -8.69 3.65 -17.91
CA PRO A 16 -8.03 3.03 -16.77
C PRO A 16 -7.85 4.01 -15.61
N GLU A 17 -8.07 3.53 -14.40
CA GLU A 17 -7.80 4.27 -13.17
C GLU A 17 -6.35 4.08 -12.71
N PHE A 18 -5.78 5.08 -12.04
CA PHE A 18 -4.44 5.06 -11.46
C PHE A 18 -4.48 5.42 -9.96
N LEU A 19 -5.56 5.05 -9.30
CA LEU A 19 -5.81 5.35 -7.89
C LEU A 19 -4.94 4.48 -6.99
N ALA A 20 -4.48 5.04 -5.88
CA ALA A 20 -3.77 4.29 -4.87
C ALA A 20 -4.65 4.07 -3.63
N ALA A 21 -4.59 2.87 -3.04
CA ALA A 21 -5.26 2.59 -1.77
C ALA A 21 -4.80 3.60 -0.70
N GLY A 22 -5.74 4.16 0.07
CA GLY A 22 -5.48 5.19 1.08
C GLY A 22 -5.54 6.62 0.55
N THR A 23 -5.38 6.87 -0.76
CA THR A 23 -5.42 8.22 -1.37
C THR A 23 -6.40 8.32 -2.54
N ALA A 24 -7.21 7.30 -2.80
CA ALA A 24 -8.03 7.17 -4.00
C ALA A 24 -8.92 8.40 -4.28
N MET A 25 -9.57 8.98 -3.26
CA MET A 25 -10.39 10.18 -3.43
C MET A 25 -9.57 11.39 -3.87
N LYS A 26 -8.39 11.58 -3.26
CA LYS A 26 -7.46 12.65 -3.64
C LYS A 26 -6.96 12.46 -5.07
N ASP A 27 -6.58 11.23 -5.41
CA ASP A 27 -6.05 10.89 -6.73
C ASP A 27 -7.12 11.07 -7.82
N LEU A 28 -8.41 10.80 -7.51
CA LEU A 28 -9.53 11.04 -8.42
C LEU A 28 -9.80 12.53 -8.64
N MET A 29 -9.74 13.32 -7.56
CA MET A 29 -10.02 14.77 -7.64
C MET A 29 -8.84 15.56 -8.24
N TYR A 30 -7.61 15.10 -8.02
CA TYR A 30 -6.37 15.75 -8.48
C TYR A 30 -5.45 14.74 -9.18
N PRO A 31 -5.91 14.12 -10.29
CA PRO A 31 -5.11 13.10 -10.96
C PRO A 31 -3.89 13.72 -11.64
N ASP A 32 -2.78 13.00 -11.63
CA ASP A 32 -1.61 13.36 -12.44
C ASP A 32 -1.96 13.30 -13.92
N ARG A 33 -2.79 12.36 -14.31
CA ARG A 33 -3.31 12.18 -15.67
C ARG A 33 -4.64 11.43 -15.67
N VAL A 34 -5.46 11.70 -16.67
CA VAL A 34 -6.62 10.90 -17.09
C VAL A 34 -6.29 10.33 -18.46
N LEU A 35 -6.47 9.02 -18.65
CA LEU A 35 -6.21 8.36 -19.93
C LEU A 35 -7.51 7.85 -20.52
N ILE A 36 -7.79 8.17 -21.79
CA ILE A 36 -8.99 7.74 -22.50
C ILE A 36 -8.57 7.10 -23.82
N GLY A 37 -8.84 5.81 -23.95
CA GLY A 37 -8.64 5.06 -25.19
C GLY A 37 -9.94 4.92 -25.96
N SER A 38 -9.91 5.17 -27.27
CA SER A 38 -11.07 5.02 -28.14
C SER A 38 -10.70 4.39 -29.48
N SER A 39 -11.70 3.95 -30.22
CA SER A 39 -11.51 3.60 -31.64
C SER A 39 -11.09 4.85 -32.44
N SER A 40 -10.35 4.65 -33.54
CA SER A 40 -9.91 5.74 -34.43
C SER A 40 -11.03 6.24 -35.37
N THR A 41 -12.26 5.71 -35.24
CA THR A 41 -13.42 6.14 -36.03
C THR A 41 -13.88 7.56 -35.65
N PRO A 42 -14.63 8.27 -36.50
CA PRO A 42 -15.22 9.56 -36.12
C PRO A 42 -16.10 9.47 -34.87
N SER A 43 -16.93 8.42 -34.75
CA SER A 43 -17.80 8.18 -33.59
C SER A 43 -16.99 7.90 -32.33
N GLY A 44 -15.92 7.10 -32.39
CA GLY A 44 -15.03 6.84 -31.26
C GLY A 44 -14.31 8.11 -30.75
N ARG A 45 -13.84 8.96 -31.67
CA ARG A 45 -13.26 10.26 -31.32
C ARG A 45 -14.28 11.19 -30.67
N LEU A 46 -15.53 11.19 -31.13
CA LEU A 46 -16.61 11.97 -30.53
C LEU A 46 -16.93 11.47 -29.09
N ALA A 47 -17.03 10.14 -28.92
CA ALA A 47 -17.25 9.54 -27.63
C ALA A 47 -16.09 9.83 -26.64
N SER A 48 -14.84 9.77 -27.11
CA SER A 48 -13.66 10.14 -26.32
C SER A 48 -13.68 11.61 -25.93
N ALA A 49 -14.07 12.50 -26.84
CA ALA A 49 -14.22 13.93 -26.55
C ALA A 49 -15.31 14.21 -25.52
N ALA A 50 -16.44 13.48 -25.61
CA ALA A 50 -17.51 13.59 -24.63
C ALA A 50 -17.05 13.19 -23.22
N LEU A 51 -16.36 12.04 -23.07
CA LEU A 51 -15.80 11.62 -21.79
C LEU A 51 -14.73 12.59 -21.28
N ALA A 52 -13.86 13.09 -22.18
CA ALA A 52 -12.86 14.09 -21.84
C ALA A 52 -13.49 15.39 -21.33
N SER A 53 -14.66 15.80 -21.85
CA SER A 53 -15.37 16.99 -21.37
C SER A 53 -15.93 16.81 -19.96
N VAL A 54 -16.34 15.60 -19.58
CA VAL A 54 -16.74 15.30 -18.20
C VAL A 54 -15.57 15.53 -17.24
N TYR A 55 -14.41 14.93 -17.53
CA TYR A 55 -13.22 15.14 -16.68
C TYR A 55 -12.74 16.59 -16.66
N ALA A 56 -12.89 17.32 -17.76
CA ALA A 56 -12.49 18.73 -17.87
C ALA A 56 -13.24 19.66 -16.91
N ALA A 57 -14.32 19.20 -16.27
CA ALA A 57 -15.03 19.95 -15.24
C ALA A 57 -14.14 20.18 -13.99
N TRP A 58 -13.17 19.30 -13.70
CA TRP A 58 -12.28 19.45 -12.54
C TRP A 58 -10.80 19.13 -12.85
N VAL A 59 -10.48 18.54 -14.00
CA VAL A 59 -9.11 18.19 -14.41
C VAL A 59 -8.66 19.11 -15.53
N PRO A 60 -7.47 19.72 -15.43
CA PRO A 60 -6.90 20.52 -16.52
C PRO A 60 -6.77 19.70 -17.81
N ARG A 61 -7.16 20.30 -18.93
CA ARG A 61 -7.11 19.65 -20.27
C ARG A 61 -5.75 19.04 -20.61
N SER A 62 -4.66 19.66 -20.19
CA SER A 62 -3.29 19.18 -20.39
C SER A 62 -3.00 17.83 -19.71
N ARG A 63 -3.81 17.43 -18.73
CA ARG A 63 -3.71 16.14 -18.02
C ARG A 63 -4.64 15.07 -18.57
N ILE A 64 -5.52 15.42 -19.54
CA ILE A 64 -6.43 14.46 -20.17
C ILE A 64 -5.80 14.02 -21.49
N LEU A 65 -5.35 12.77 -21.50
CA LEU A 65 -4.67 12.15 -22.63
C LEU A 65 -5.62 11.23 -23.39
N THR A 66 -5.67 11.36 -24.72
CA THR A 66 -6.48 10.48 -25.56
C THR A 66 -5.57 9.62 -26.43
N THR A 67 -5.92 8.34 -26.58
CA THR A 67 -5.16 7.36 -27.36
C THR A 67 -6.08 6.28 -27.93
N ASN A 68 -5.53 5.25 -28.59
CA ASN A 68 -6.30 4.08 -28.98
C ASN A 68 -6.59 3.16 -27.76
N VAL A 69 -7.57 2.27 -27.89
CA VAL A 69 -8.02 1.37 -26.82
C VAL A 69 -6.88 0.50 -26.29
N TYR A 70 -6.14 -0.15 -27.19
CA TYR A 70 -5.05 -1.08 -26.80
C TYR A 70 -3.91 -0.38 -26.05
N SER A 71 -3.52 0.82 -26.50
CA SER A 71 -2.49 1.61 -25.82
C SER A 71 -2.95 2.05 -24.43
N SER A 72 -4.24 2.38 -24.28
CA SER A 72 -4.83 2.76 -22.99
C SER A 72 -4.83 1.60 -21.99
N GLU A 73 -5.28 0.43 -22.42
CA GLU A 73 -5.31 -0.77 -21.57
C GLU A 73 -3.89 -1.22 -21.18
N LEU A 74 -2.98 -1.29 -22.18
CA LEU A 74 -1.61 -1.69 -21.92
C LEU A 74 -0.88 -0.69 -21.01
N ALA A 75 -1.13 0.61 -21.14
CA ALA A 75 -0.51 1.64 -20.30
C ALA A 75 -0.78 1.44 -18.81
N LYS A 76 -1.97 0.93 -18.42
CA LYS A 76 -2.27 0.60 -17.03
C LYS A 76 -1.40 -0.55 -16.52
N LEU A 77 -1.33 -1.66 -17.26
CA LEU A 77 -0.53 -2.82 -16.90
C LEU A 77 0.96 -2.48 -16.80
N VAL A 78 1.45 -1.75 -17.81
CA VAL A 78 2.86 -1.32 -17.87
C VAL A 78 3.21 -0.38 -16.72
N ALA A 79 2.36 0.59 -16.40
CA ALA A 79 2.62 1.51 -15.29
C ALA A 79 2.84 0.75 -13.96
N ASN A 80 1.93 -0.15 -13.60
CA ASN A 80 2.06 -0.94 -12.38
C ASN A 80 3.26 -1.89 -12.43
N SER A 81 3.53 -2.51 -13.56
CA SER A 81 4.68 -3.39 -13.74
C SER A 81 6.01 -2.65 -13.60
N MET A 82 6.13 -1.43 -14.16
CA MET A 82 7.31 -0.57 -14.01
C MET A 82 7.54 -0.12 -12.56
N LEU A 83 6.47 0.22 -11.83
CA LEU A 83 6.60 0.57 -10.40
C LEU A 83 7.09 -0.63 -9.58
N ALA A 84 6.54 -1.80 -9.81
CA ALA A 84 6.97 -3.04 -9.16
C ALA A 84 8.41 -3.43 -9.54
N GLN A 85 8.78 -3.27 -10.81
CA GLN A 85 10.14 -3.52 -11.30
C GLN A 85 11.17 -2.62 -10.61
N ARG A 86 10.86 -1.34 -10.36
CA ARG A 86 11.75 -0.44 -9.60
C ARG A 86 11.98 -0.94 -8.17
N ILE A 87 10.93 -1.42 -7.48
CA ILE A 87 11.05 -2.01 -6.15
C ILE A 87 11.92 -3.27 -6.20
N SER A 88 11.67 -4.18 -7.14
CA SER A 88 12.48 -5.39 -7.29
C SER A 88 13.95 -5.09 -7.62
N SER A 89 14.19 -4.06 -8.44
CA SER A 89 15.55 -3.62 -8.79
C SER A 89 16.31 -3.12 -7.55
N ILE A 90 15.75 -2.19 -6.76
CA ILE A 90 16.45 -1.70 -5.57
C ILE A 90 16.60 -2.79 -4.51
N ASN A 91 15.65 -3.72 -4.41
CA ASN A 91 15.75 -4.87 -3.54
C ASN A 91 16.89 -5.82 -3.95
N SER A 92 17.15 -5.99 -5.25
CA SER A 92 18.30 -6.78 -5.71
C SER A 92 19.62 -6.12 -5.29
N ILE A 93 19.71 -4.78 -5.38
CA ILE A 93 20.87 -4.02 -4.92
C ILE A 93 21.04 -4.13 -3.40
N SER A 94 19.93 -4.13 -2.64
CA SER A 94 20.01 -4.31 -1.19
C SER A 94 20.72 -5.60 -0.78
N ALA A 95 20.55 -6.67 -1.56
CA ALA A 95 21.25 -7.94 -1.32
C ALA A 95 22.77 -7.83 -1.52
N ILE A 96 23.22 -7.03 -2.50
CA ILE A 96 24.63 -6.72 -2.73
C ILE A 96 25.17 -5.87 -1.58
N CYS A 97 24.43 -4.84 -1.15
CA CYS A 97 24.83 -3.96 -0.05
C CYS A 97 25.14 -4.76 1.22
N GLU A 98 24.28 -5.67 1.61
CA GLU A 98 24.49 -6.52 2.81
C GLU A 98 25.73 -7.41 2.74
N LYS A 99 26.26 -7.71 1.55
CA LYS A 99 27.48 -8.49 1.36
C LYS A 99 28.74 -7.63 1.28
N THR A 100 28.59 -6.38 0.85
CA THR A 100 29.72 -5.47 0.63
C THR A 100 29.92 -4.43 1.74
N GLY A 101 28.92 -4.28 2.65
CA GLY A 101 28.91 -3.23 3.65
C GLY A 101 28.44 -1.86 3.10
N ALA A 102 27.94 -1.80 1.87
CA ALA A 102 27.32 -0.60 1.33
C ALA A 102 25.94 -0.36 1.96
N ASN A 103 25.44 0.88 1.87
CA ASN A 103 24.12 1.26 2.35
C ASN A 103 23.18 1.50 1.17
N VAL A 104 22.10 0.72 1.08
CA VAL A 104 21.14 0.81 -0.03
C VAL A 104 20.42 2.17 -0.08
N ASP A 105 20.17 2.82 1.06
CA ASP A 105 19.51 4.13 1.08
C ASP A 105 20.42 5.23 0.52
N GLU A 106 21.73 5.16 0.76
CA GLU A 106 22.70 6.09 0.17
C GLU A 106 22.82 5.90 -1.34
N ILE A 107 22.81 4.63 -1.80
CA ILE A 107 22.79 4.31 -3.23
C ILE A 107 21.49 4.83 -3.86
N ALA A 108 20.34 4.55 -3.24
CA ALA A 108 19.03 5.00 -3.75
C ALA A 108 18.94 6.53 -3.82
N ALA A 109 19.45 7.24 -2.80
CA ALA A 109 19.53 8.71 -2.79
C ALA A 109 20.43 9.24 -3.91
N SER A 110 21.62 8.62 -4.08
CA SER A 110 22.59 9.01 -5.10
C SER A 110 22.03 8.85 -6.52
N ILE A 111 21.53 7.65 -6.87
CA ILE A 111 20.97 7.41 -8.21
C ILE A 111 19.64 8.13 -8.43
N GLY A 112 18.84 8.32 -7.37
CA GLY A 112 17.56 9.02 -7.42
C GLY A 112 17.70 10.53 -7.66
N SER A 113 18.89 11.10 -7.40
CA SER A 113 19.23 12.50 -7.73
C SER A 113 19.38 12.74 -9.22
N ASP A 114 19.62 11.70 -10.03
CA ASP A 114 19.62 11.81 -11.48
C ASP A 114 18.16 11.94 -11.98
N PRO A 115 17.78 13.05 -12.66
CA PRO A 115 16.42 13.29 -13.12
C PRO A 115 15.93 12.24 -14.14
N ARG A 116 16.85 11.51 -14.80
CA ARG A 116 16.52 10.41 -15.71
C ARG A 116 16.01 9.18 -14.97
N ILE A 117 16.44 8.99 -13.71
CA ILE A 117 16.06 7.88 -12.84
C ILE A 117 14.95 8.34 -11.89
N GLY A 118 15.16 9.43 -11.15
CA GLY A 118 14.25 9.94 -10.11
C GLY A 118 14.19 9.03 -8.87
N ASP A 119 13.72 9.57 -7.77
CA ASP A 119 13.73 8.95 -6.43
C ASP A 119 12.54 8.01 -6.13
N LYS A 120 11.49 8.08 -6.93
CA LYS A 120 10.24 7.35 -6.65
C LYS A 120 10.42 5.83 -6.79
N PHE A 121 9.88 5.08 -5.81
CA PHE A 121 9.92 3.61 -5.76
C PHE A 121 11.33 2.99 -5.68
N LEU A 122 12.31 3.73 -5.16
CA LEU A 122 13.68 3.24 -4.91
C LEU A 122 13.93 2.92 -3.43
N LYS A 123 12.91 2.69 -2.63
CA LYS A 123 13.07 2.28 -1.23
C LYS A 123 13.11 0.76 -1.12
N ALA A 124 14.22 0.21 -0.63
CA ALA A 124 14.35 -1.21 -0.37
C ALA A 124 13.51 -1.64 0.85
N GLY A 125 13.07 -2.89 0.85
CA GLY A 125 12.29 -3.49 1.93
C GLY A 125 12.06 -4.98 1.70
N ILE A 126 11.05 -5.54 2.38
CA ILE A 126 10.69 -6.97 2.28
C ILE A 126 9.96 -7.36 0.99
N GLY A 127 9.82 -6.47 0.05
CA GLY A 127 9.07 -6.68 -1.19
C GLY A 127 7.75 -5.90 -1.22
N PHE A 128 7.11 -5.94 -2.39
CA PHE A 128 5.79 -5.36 -2.60
C PHE A 128 4.69 -6.40 -2.37
N GLY A 129 3.51 -5.92 -2.01
CA GLY A 129 2.26 -6.66 -1.91
C GLY A 129 1.11 -5.89 -2.55
N GLY A 130 -0.11 -6.24 -2.18
CA GLY A 130 -1.34 -5.67 -2.73
C GLY A 130 -1.81 -6.37 -3.99
N SER A 131 -3.10 -6.26 -4.28
CA SER A 131 -3.79 -6.99 -5.36
C SER A 131 -3.39 -6.59 -6.78
N CYS A 132 -2.68 -5.46 -6.97
CA CYS A 132 -2.47 -4.90 -8.30
C CYS A 132 -1.16 -5.34 -8.95
N PHE A 133 -0.02 -5.19 -8.29
CA PHE A 133 1.30 -5.36 -8.92
C PHE A 133 1.51 -6.77 -9.45
N LYS A 134 1.32 -7.79 -8.62
CA LYS A 134 1.52 -9.19 -9.04
C LYS A 134 0.57 -9.57 -10.17
N LYS A 135 -0.72 -9.21 -10.04
CA LYS A 135 -1.74 -9.49 -11.05
C LYS A 135 -1.39 -8.84 -12.39
N ASP A 136 -1.01 -7.55 -12.39
CA ASP A 136 -0.77 -6.79 -13.61
C ASP A 136 0.52 -7.26 -14.31
N ILE A 137 1.57 -7.63 -13.55
CA ILE A 137 2.77 -8.27 -14.12
C ILE A 137 2.42 -9.62 -14.75
N LEU A 138 1.66 -10.48 -14.04
CA LEU A 138 1.25 -11.78 -14.59
C LEU A 138 0.39 -11.63 -15.85
N SER A 139 -0.48 -10.61 -15.89
CA SER A 139 -1.26 -10.29 -17.10
C SER A 139 -0.36 -9.86 -18.26
N LEU A 140 0.69 -9.08 -17.97
CA LEU A 140 1.67 -8.67 -18.99
C LEU A 140 2.52 -9.86 -19.47
N VAL A 141 2.91 -10.76 -18.57
CA VAL A 141 3.61 -12.02 -18.91
C VAL A 141 2.74 -12.87 -19.81
N TYR A 142 1.48 -13.11 -19.41
CA TYR A 142 0.54 -13.88 -20.20
C TYR A 142 0.33 -13.29 -21.60
N LEU A 143 0.16 -11.97 -21.69
CA LEU A 143 -0.01 -11.28 -22.96
C LEU A 143 1.24 -11.47 -23.84
N ALA A 144 2.44 -11.29 -23.31
CA ALA A 144 3.68 -11.46 -24.05
C ALA A 144 3.81 -12.90 -24.59
N GLU A 145 3.55 -13.90 -23.76
CA GLU A 145 3.62 -15.32 -24.15
C GLU A 145 2.57 -15.68 -25.19
N SER A 146 1.34 -15.17 -25.06
CA SER A 146 0.27 -15.39 -26.03
C SER A 146 0.56 -14.81 -27.42
N LEU A 147 1.46 -13.83 -27.48
CA LEU A 147 1.97 -13.22 -28.69
C LEU A 147 3.27 -13.87 -29.21
N GLY A 148 3.76 -14.94 -28.57
CA GLY A 148 5.02 -15.60 -28.91
C GLY A 148 6.28 -14.84 -28.48
N LEU A 149 6.15 -13.85 -27.57
CA LEU A 149 7.26 -13.03 -27.08
C LEU A 149 7.79 -13.59 -25.74
N HIS A 150 8.36 -14.79 -25.79
CA HIS A 150 8.75 -15.54 -24.58
C HIS A 150 9.81 -14.82 -23.76
N GLU A 151 10.81 -14.20 -24.38
CA GLU A 151 11.88 -13.45 -23.70
C GLU A 151 11.32 -12.23 -22.96
N VAL A 152 10.32 -11.57 -23.54
CA VAL A 152 9.61 -10.44 -22.88
C VAL A 152 8.81 -10.94 -21.68
N GLY A 153 8.11 -12.06 -21.83
CA GLY A 153 7.39 -12.70 -20.72
C GLY A 153 8.34 -13.06 -19.59
N GLU A 154 9.50 -13.65 -19.91
CA GLU A 154 10.50 -14.03 -18.90
C GLU A 154 11.10 -12.82 -18.18
N TYR A 155 11.41 -11.75 -18.91
CA TYR A 155 11.89 -10.50 -18.29
C TYR A 155 10.93 -9.99 -17.21
N TRP A 156 9.64 -9.93 -17.50
CA TRP A 156 8.66 -9.45 -16.53
C TRP A 156 8.41 -10.45 -15.40
N ARG A 157 8.49 -11.74 -15.65
CA ARG A 157 8.40 -12.79 -14.61
C ARG A 157 9.49 -12.64 -13.56
N GLN A 158 10.71 -12.24 -13.96
CA GLN A 158 11.83 -12.04 -13.04
C GLN A 158 11.57 -10.94 -12.02
N VAL A 159 10.67 -9.99 -12.28
CA VAL A 159 10.26 -8.99 -11.29
C VAL A 159 9.57 -9.65 -10.09
N ILE A 160 8.71 -10.65 -10.33
CA ILE A 160 8.03 -11.42 -9.29
C ILE A 160 9.02 -12.33 -8.57
N VAL A 161 9.85 -13.06 -9.29
CA VAL A 161 10.87 -13.95 -8.73
C VAL A 161 11.80 -13.19 -7.78
N MET A 162 12.22 -11.98 -8.16
CA MET A 162 13.05 -11.13 -7.30
C MET A 162 12.30 -10.65 -6.06
N ASN A 163 11.01 -10.36 -6.18
CA ASN A 163 10.17 -9.98 -5.04
C ASN A 163 10.02 -11.13 -4.02
N GLU A 164 9.80 -12.33 -4.51
CA GLU A 164 9.72 -13.54 -3.68
C GLU A 164 11.07 -13.87 -3.03
N TYR A 165 12.16 -13.81 -3.79
CA TYR A 165 13.53 -13.98 -3.26
C TYR A 165 13.82 -12.99 -2.11
N GLN A 166 13.45 -11.74 -2.24
CA GLN A 166 13.68 -10.71 -1.23
C GLN A 166 12.96 -11.03 0.08
N ARG A 167 11.69 -11.43 0.01
CA ARG A 167 10.88 -11.84 1.16
C ARG A 167 11.46 -13.08 1.85
N ASP A 168 11.81 -14.09 1.07
CA ASP A 168 12.37 -15.33 1.59
C ASP A 168 13.75 -15.12 2.21
N ARG A 169 14.57 -14.24 1.60
CA ARG A 169 15.87 -13.85 2.14
C ARG A 169 15.72 -13.17 3.51
N PHE A 170 14.74 -12.28 3.65
CA PHE A 170 14.44 -11.63 4.94
C PHE A 170 14.06 -12.67 6.00
N SER A 171 13.15 -13.57 5.68
CA SER A 171 12.72 -14.62 6.61
C SER A 171 13.88 -15.53 7.03
N ARG A 172 14.73 -15.96 6.09
CA ARG A 172 15.93 -16.77 6.39
C ARG A 172 16.93 -16.02 7.29
N ARG A 173 17.09 -14.70 7.09
CA ARG A 173 17.94 -13.88 7.94
C ARG A 173 17.41 -13.81 9.38
N VAL A 174 16.11 -13.67 9.57
CA VAL A 174 15.46 -13.73 10.89
C VAL A 174 15.79 -15.06 11.58
N ILE A 175 15.59 -16.18 10.89
CA ILE A 175 15.86 -17.53 11.43
C ILE A 175 17.34 -17.67 11.78
N ALA A 176 18.25 -17.27 10.89
CA ALA A 176 19.70 -17.35 11.11
C ALA A 176 20.17 -16.54 12.34
N CYS A 177 19.69 -15.31 12.51
CA CYS A 177 20.01 -14.48 13.67
C CYS A 177 19.46 -15.04 14.98
N LEU A 178 18.45 -15.90 14.91
CA LEU A 178 17.87 -16.60 16.04
C LEU A 178 18.45 -18.01 16.26
N ASN A 179 19.70 -18.23 15.81
CA ASN A 179 20.45 -19.48 15.92
C ASN A 179 19.84 -20.65 15.14
N ASN A 180 19.28 -20.36 13.95
CA ASN A 180 18.65 -21.31 13.04
C ASN A 180 17.52 -22.14 13.68
N THR A 181 16.81 -21.58 14.64
CA THR A 181 15.63 -22.20 15.24
C THR A 181 14.72 -21.18 15.89
N LEU A 182 13.43 -21.36 15.76
CA LEU A 182 12.42 -20.55 16.46
C LEU A 182 11.77 -21.29 17.63
N ALA A 183 12.16 -22.54 17.87
CA ALA A 183 11.64 -23.35 18.98
C ALA A 183 11.76 -22.59 20.32
N GLY A 184 10.67 -22.54 21.08
CA GLY A 184 10.59 -21.84 22.37
C GLY A 184 10.60 -20.31 22.29
N LYS A 185 10.67 -19.70 21.10
CA LYS A 185 10.74 -18.24 20.93
C LYS A 185 9.38 -17.65 20.56
N LYS A 186 9.11 -16.45 21.08
CA LYS A 186 8.02 -15.58 20.64
C LYS A 186 8.55 -14.58 19.65
N ILE A 187 7.91 -14.51 18.48
CA ILE A 187 8.22 -13.57 17.39
C ILE A 187 7.03 -12.65 17.20
N THR A 188 7.25 -11.36 17.17
CA THR A 188 6.18 -10.37 16.94
C THR A 188 6.30 -9.74 15.57
N LEU A 189 5.20 -9.69 14.83
CA LEU A 189 5.06 -8.94 13.58
C LEU A 189 4.29 -7.66 13.87
N LEU A 190 4.90 -6.53 13.55
CA LEU A 190 4.28 -5.20 13.54
C LEU A 190 3.96 -4.80 12.11
N GLY A 191 2.67 -4.82 11.78
CA GLY A 191 2.12 -4.61 10.45
C GLY A 191 1.75 -5.92 9.75
N TYR A 192 0.52 -5.98 9.26
CA TYR A 192 -0.02 -7.10 8.51
C TYR A 192 -0.53 -6.68 7.14
N ALA A 193 -1.04 -5.44 7.02
CA ALA A 193 -1.38 -4.84 5.73
C ALA A 193 -0.17 -4.76 4.80
N PHE A 194 -0.40 -4.79 3.48
CA PHE A 194 0.70 -4.73 2.51
C PHE A 194 1.43 -3.37 2.49
N LYS A 195 0.80 -2.31 2.98
CA LYS A 195 1.37 -0.96 3.18
C LYS A 195 0.62 -0.21 4.29
N ALA A 196 1.19 0.90 4.75
CA ALA A 196 0.55 1.76 5.75
C ALA A 196 -0.75 2.43 5.23
N ASN A 197 -1.59 2.85 6.17
CA ASN A 197 -2.84 3.59 5.92
C ASN A 197 -3.86 2.85 5.05
N THR A 198 -3.90 1.53 5.14
CA THR A 198 -4.92 0.68 4.52
C THR A 198 -5.16 -0.55 5.37
N SER A 199 -6.34 -1.12 5.31
CA SER A 199 -6.66 -2.44 5.86
C SER A 199 -6.54 -3.56 4.81
N ASP A 200 -6.03 -3.28 3.63
CA ASP A 200 -5.87 -4.26 2.55
C ASP A 200 -4.71 -5.20 2.85
N THR A 201 -5.03 -6.48 3.02
CA THR A 201 -4.11 -7.56 3.38
C THR A 201 -3.72 -8.44 2.18
N ARG A 202 -4.34 -8.22 1.03
CA ARG A 202 -4.15 -9.08 -0.16
C ARG A 202 -2.71 -9.06 -0.64
N GLU A 203 -2.15 -10.25 -0.87
CA GLU A 203 -0.75 -10.43 -1.29
C GLU A 203 0.26 -9.72 -0.36
N SER A 204 -0.08 -9.56 0.93
CA SER A 204 0.85 -8.98 1.89
C SER A 204 2.08 -9.85 2.07
N PRO A 205 3.30 -9.30 2.04
CA PRO A 205 4.52 -10.04 2.37
C PRO A 205 4.47 -10.68 3.76
N ALA A 206 3.73 -10.11 4.71
CA ALA A 206 3.60 -10.63 6.06
C ALA A 206 3.03 -12.05 6.10
N LEU A 207 2.05 -12.36 5.24
CA LEU A 207 1.44 -13.69 5.16
C LEU A 207 2.46 -14.79 4.90
N GLU A 208 3.28 -14.61 3.87
CA GLU A 208 4.28 -15.63 3.50
C GLU A 208 5.45 -15.68 4.49
N ILE A 209 5.79 -14.55 5.12
CA ILE A 209 6.77 -14.51 6.22
C ILE A 209 6.24 -15.36 7.40
N ILE A 210 4.98 -15.19 7.81
CA ILE A 210 4.35 -15.99 8.86
C ILE A 210 4.42 -17.47 8.53
N LYS A 211 4.06 -17.85 7.30
CA LYS A 211 4.12 -19.23 6.83
C LYS A 211 5.54 -19.82 6.93
N THR A 212 6.54 -19.07 6.50
CA THR A 212 7.94 -19.50 6.58
C THR A 212 8.39 -19.66 8.03
N LEU A 213 8.00 -18.73 8.92
CA LEU A 213 8.37 -18.79 10.32
C LEU A 213 7.67 -19.93 11.08
N LEU A 214 6.44 -20.27 10.71
CA LEU A 214 5.69 -21.38 11.31
C LEU A 214 6.38 -22.72 11.15
N VAL A 215 7.02 -22.98 10.00
CA VAL A 215 7.75 -24.22 9.72
C VAL A 215 8.85 -24.48 10.74
N GLU A 216 9.42 -23.42 11.33
CA GLU A 216 10.48 -23.48 12.35
C GLU A 216 9.97 -23.73 13.78
N GLY A 217 8.68 -23.96 13.97
CA GLY A 217 8.06 -24.33 15.25
C GLY A 217 8.22 -23.27 16.35
N PRO A 218 7.87 -22.01 16.13
CA PRO A 218 7.95 -20.97 17.16
C PRO A 218 6.99 -21.29 18.32
N LYS A 219 7.34 -20.81 19.51
CA LYS A 219 6.42 -20.87 20.67
C LYS A 219 5.18 -20.01 20.43
N GLU A 220 5.38 -18.83 19.84
CA GLU A 220 4.31 -17.89 19.54
C GLU A 220 4.71 -16.96 18.38
N ILE A 221 3.77 -16.73 17.49
CA ILE A 221 3.81 -15.63 16.53
C ILE A 221 2.73 -14.63 16.93
N ALA A 222 3.12 -13.48 17.46
CA ALA A 222 2.24 -12.39 17.84
C ALA A 222 2.10 -11.43 16.67
N ILE A 223 0.88 -11.05 16.29
CA ILE A 223 0.60 -10.16 15.17
C ILE A 223 -0.14 -8.94 15.69
N PHE A 224 0.31 -7.75 15.30
CA PHE A 224 -0.39 -6.50 15.52
C PHE A 224 -0.37 -5.64 14.27
N ASP A 225 -1.53 -5.11 13.90
CA ASP A 225 -1.69 -4.13 12.83
C ASP A 225 -2.73 -3.08 13.26
N PRO A 226 -2.45 -1.78 13.15
CA PRO A 226 -3.36 -0.73 13.61
C PRO A 226 -4.59 -0.53 12.73
N CYS A 227 -4.56 -1.01 11.48
CA CYS A 227 -5.62 -0.79 10.50
C CYS A 227 -6.41 -2.05 10.15
N CYS A 228 -5.82 -3.24 10.33
CA CYS A 228 -6.47 -4.50 9.97
C CYS A 228 -7.45 -4.97 11.03
N ASN A 229 -8.61 -5.47 10.60
CA ASN A 229 -9.55 -6.13 11.49
C ASN A 229 -8.97 -7.48 11.96
N PRO A 230 -8.80 -7.72 13.28
CA PRO A 230 -8.26 -8.99 13.77
C PRO A 230 -9.04 -10.24 13.33
N VAL A 231 -10.36 -10.13 13.13
CA VAL A 231 -11.19 -11.24 12.65
C VAL A 231 -10.82 -11.65 11.23
N VAL A 232 -10.61 -10.66 10.34
CA VAL A 232 -10.18 -10.89 8.95
C VAL A 232 -8.79 -11.51 8.92
N VAL A 233 -7.85 -10.96 9.72
CA VAL A 233 -6.48 -11.49 9.84
C VAL A 233 -6.49 -12.95 10.27
N LYS A 234 -7.27 -13.30 11.30
CA LYS A 234 -7.41 -14.68 11.77
C LYS A 234 -7.98 -15.61 10.70
N ALA A 235 -9.01 -15.18 9.98
CA ALA A 235 -9.62 -15.97 8.91
C ALA A 235 -8.63 -16.24 7.75
N GLU A 236 -7.85 -15.22 7.35
CA GLU A 236 -6.81 -15.37 6.32
C GLU A 236 -5.69 -16.29 6.74
N ILE A 237 -5.27 -16.24 8.00
CA ILE A 237 -4.23 -17.13 8.55
C ILE A 237 -4.73 -18.58 8.53
N LYS A 238 -5.96 -18.86 8.96
CA LYS A 238 -6.56 -20.20 8.88
C LYS A 238 -6.57 -20.73 7.43
N ALA A 239 -6.98 -19.89 6.50
CA ALA A 239 -7.00 -20.25 5.07
C ALA A 239 -5.59 -20.51 4.49
N LEU A 240 -4.58 -19.73 4.91
CA LEU A 240 -3.19 -19.85 4.43
C LEU A 240 -2.53 -21.14 4.89
N VAL A 241 -2.67 -21.47 6.17
CA VAL A 241 -1.96 -22.60 6.80
C VAL A 241 -2.66 -23.92 6.53
N ARG A 242 -3.95 -23.90 6.15
CA ARG A 242 -4.81 -25.08 5.98
C ARG A 242 -4.79 -26.01 7.21
N ASP A 243 -4.49 -25.46 8.37
CA ASP A 243 -4.43 -26.15 9.64
C ASP A 243 -5.45 -25.50 10.58
N GLU A 244 -6.40 -26.26 11.06
CA GLU A 244 -7.42 -25.80 12.00
C GLU A 244 -6.80 -25.35 13.34
N ALA A 245 -5.62 -25.85 13.68
CA ALA A 245 -4.89 -25.53 14.91
C ALA A 245 -3.85 -24.40 14.75
N ALA A 246 -3.91 -23.53 13.73
CA ALA A 246 -2.93 -22.48 13.52
C ALA A 246 -2.99 -21.36 14.57
N LEU A 247 -4.20 -20.98 14.99
CA LEU A 247 -4.42 -19.90 15.95
C LEU A 247 -4.36 -20.41 17.40
N LYS A 248 -3.98 -19.56 18.32
CA LYS A 248 -3.86 -19.87 19.75
C LYS A 248 -5.19 -20.30 20.36
N GLU A 249 -6.30 -19.75 19.92
CA GLU A 249 -7.64 -20.14 20.31
C GLU A 249 -7.98 -21.60 19.93
N ASP A 250 -7.32 -22.13 18.90
CA ASP A 250 -7.45 -23.49 18.41
C ASP A 250 -6.28 -24.40 18.88
N GLY A 251 -5.39 -23.89 19.75
CA GLY A 251 -4.22 -24.61 20.28
C GLY A 251 -2.91 -24.38 19.51
N GLY A 252 -2.89 -23.52 18.50
CA GLY A 252 -1.72 -23.20 17.68
C GLY A 252 -0.83 -22.09 18.24
N PRO A 253 0.22 -21.70 17.52
CA PRO A 253 1.18 -20.73 17.99
C PRO A 253 0.85 -19.27 17.63
N ILE A 254 -0.17 -18.98 16.79
CA ILE A 254 -0.44 -17.63 16.31
C ILE A 254 -1.49 -16.92 17.15
N GLU A 255 -1.18 -15.69 17.57
CA GLU A 255 -2.11 -14.81 18.26
C GLU A 255 -2.14 -13.42 17.62
N VAL A 256 -3.35 -12.89 17.37
CA VAL A 256 -3.58 -11.55 16.85
C VAL A 256 -3.98 -10.64 18.01
N TYR A 257 -3.19 -9.60 18.24
CA TYR A 257 -3.34 -8.68 19.37
C TYR A 257 -4.01 -7.38 18.92
N SER A 258 -4.73 -6.76 19.85
CA SER A 258 -5.29 -5.41 19.70
C SER A 258 -4.35 -4.29 20.17
N SER A 259 -3.24 -4.64 20.82
CA SER A 259 -2.25 -3.72 21.38
C SER A 259 -0.84 -4.12 20.97
N ALA A 260 -0.08 -3.15 20.46
CA ALA A 260 1.34 -3.37 20.11
C ALA A 260 2.18 -3.71 21.35
N ASP A 261 1.91 -3.08 22.49
CA ASP A 261 2.63 -3.34 23.75
C ASP A 261 2.47 -4.80 24.19
N GLU A 262 1.23 -5.33 24.13
CA GLU A 262 0.95 -6.71 24.48
C GLU A 262 1.57 -7.69 23.49
N ALA A 263 1.47 -7.38 22.19
CA ALA A 263 2.11 -8.19 21.15
C ALA A 263 3.63 -8.27 21.35
N CYS A 264 4.28 -7.15 21.66
CA CYS A 264 5.73 -7.06 21.85
C CYS A 264 6.21 -7.63 23.20
N ALA A 265 5.33 -7.78 24.19
CA ALA A 265 5.71 -8.27 25.51
C ALA A 265 6.34 -9.68 25.44
N ARG A 266 7.53 -9.84 26.05
CA ARG A 266 8.30 -11.09 26.08
C ARG A 266 8.73 -11.63 24.70
N SER A 267 8.73 -10.79 23.66
CA SER A 267 9.23 -11.18 22.33
C SER A 267 10.75 -11.34 22.34
N HIS A 268 11.23 -12.35 21.64
CA HIS A 268 12.66 -12.58 21.38
C HIS A 268 13.11 -11.79 20.14
N ALA A 269 12.18 -11.59 19.20
CA ALA A 269 12.36 -10.79 18.01
C ALA A 269 11.08 -10.04 17.65
N ILE A 270 11.24 -8.83 17.10
CA ILE A 270 10.17 -8.02 16.54
C ILE A 270 10.51 -7.76 15.07
N LEU A 271 9.56 -8.01 14.19
CA LEU A 271 9.66 -7.79 12.74
C LEU A 271 8.76 -6.62 12.36
N ILE A 272 9.30 -5.61 11.69
CA ILE A 272 8.50 -4.53 11.10
C ILE A 272 8.24 -4.89 9.64
N THR A 273 6.99 -5.20 9.34
CA THR A 273 6.54 -5.66 8.03
C THR A 273 5.71 -4.63 7.29
N THR A 274 5.23 -3.59 7.98
CA THR A 274 4.52 -2.45 7.38
C THR A 274 5.00 -1.12 8.00
N GLU A 275 5.12 -0.08 7.18
CA GLU A 275 5.70 1.22 7.55
C GLU A 275 4.71 2.19 8.20
N PHE A 276 4.06 1.80 9.30
CA PHE A 276 3.21 2.73 10.06
C PHE A 276 4.04 3.75 10.83
N ASP A 277 3.58 5.00 10.87
CA ASP A 277 4.29 6.09 11.55
C ASP A 277 4.38 5.89 13.06
N GLU A 278 3.45 5.18 13.66
CA GLU A 278 3.48 4.84 15.10
C GLU A 278 4.62 3.89 15.46
N PHE A 279 5.15 3.10 14.51
CA PHE A 279 6.29 2.21 14.74
C PHE A 279 7.63 2.93 14.67
N ARG A 280 7.69 4.17 14.16
CA ARG A 280 8.94 4.95 14.07
C ARG A 280 9.43 5.36 15.44
N ASN A 281 10.75 5.49 15.58
CA ASN A 281 11.33 6.15 16.75
C ASN A 281 10.80 7.58 16.89
N ALA A 282 10.66 8.07 18.13
CA ALA A 282 10.33 9.46 18.37
C ALA A 282 11.47 10.35 17.81
N PRO A 283 11.15 11.49 17.15
CA PRO A 283 12.22 12.42 16.79
C PRO A 283 12.94 12.87 18.06
N LYS A 284 14.29 12.82 18.06
CA LYS A 284 15.06 13.44 19.15
C LYS A 284 14.61 14.90 19.23
N ALA A 285 14.19 15.35 20.41
CA ALA A 285 13.98 16.77 20.66
C ALA A 285 15.29 17.48 20.34
N ILE A 286 15.31 18.28 19.28
CA ILE A 286 16.45 19.11 18.94
C ILE A 286 16.55 20.11 20.09
N SER A 287 17.57 19.95 20.94
CA SER A 287 17.92 20.97 21.91
C SER A 287 18.16 22.27 21.12
N LYS A 288 17.44 23.33 21.50
CA LYS A 288 17.51 24.64 20.84
C LYS A 288 18.82 25.40 21.18
N ASP A 289 19.97 24.74 21.06
CA ASP A 289 21.27 25.35 21.25
C ASP A 289 22.21 24.96 20.12
N ALA A 290 21.93 25.50 18.92
CA ALA A 290 22.95 25.75 17.89
C ALA A 290 22.27 26.62 16.79
N SER A 291 22.09 27.88 17.10
CA SER A 291 21.90 28.90 16.08
C SER A 291 23.25 29.14 15.37
N SER A 292 23.42 28.59 14.21
CA SER A 292 24.34 29.13 13.21
C SER A 292 23.70 28.99 11.83
N SER A 293 23.36 30.15 11.34
CA SER A 293 22.93 30.56 10.03
C SER A 293 23.65 29.88 8.88
N LEU A 294 22.88 29.20 8.02
CA LEU A 294 23.20 29.13 6.61
C LEU A 294 21.88 29.18 5.83
N THR A 295 21.45 30.41 5.58
CA THR A 295 20.41 30.73 4.61
C THR A 295 20.97 30.55 3.21
N THR A 296 20.73 29.42 2.58
CA THR A 296 20.77 29.34 1.13
C THR A 296 19.37 29.64 0.60
N LYS A 297 19.20 30.84 0.11
CA LYS A 297 18.03 31.24 -0.69
C LYS A 297 18.06 30.44 -1.99
N SER A 298 17.20 29.44 -2.12
CA SER A 298 16.86 28.89 -3.42
C SER A 298 15.78 29.76 -4.03
N THR A 299 16.15 30.51 -5.05
CA THR A 299 15.23 31.22 -5.94
C THR A 299 14.68 30.23 -6.96
N ASP A 300 13.51 29.66 -6.68
CA ASP A 300 12.73 28.89 -7.63
C ASP A 300 11.50 29.72 -8.03
N PRO A 301 11.40 30.20 -9.28
CA PRO A 301 10.26 30.99 -9.71
C PRO A 301 9.10 30.07 -10.09
N ARG A 302 8.29 29.65 -9.14
CA ARG A 302 6.99 29.03 -9.44
C ARG A 302 5.87 30.07 -9.38
N PRO A 303 5.09 30.24 -10.46
CA PRO A 303 4.13 31.32 -10.58
C PRO A 303 2.73 31.00 -10.04
N PHE A 304 2.56 30.11 -9.04
CA PHE A 304 1.24 29.86 -8.47
C PHE A 304 1.31 29.82 -6.92
N PRO A 305 0.45 30.59 -6.22
CA PRO A 305 0.39 30.54 -4.78
C PRO A 305 -0.18 29.18 -4.34
N HIS A 306 0.62 28.41 -3.57
CA HIS A 306 0.11 27.27 -2.85
C HIS A 306 -0.98 27.70 -1.88
N ARG A 307 -2.23 27.41 -2.16
CA ARG A 307 -3.24 27.29 -1.11
C ARG A 307 -2.98 25.99 -0.36
N SER A 308 -2.53 26.09 0.86
CA SER A 308 -2.15 24.97 1.72
C SER A 308 -3.34 24.26 2.37
N ASN A 309 -4.58 24.62 2.04
CA ASN A 309 -5.76 23.98 2.62
C ASN A 309 -6.65 23.45 1.49
N GLY A 310 -6.99 22.16 1.56
CA GLY A 310 -8.06 21.57 0.77
C GLY A 310 -9.41 22.29 1.05
N PRO A 311 -10.47 21.97 0.27
CA PRO A 311 -11.75 22.58 0.47
C PRO A 311 -12.22 22.40 1.92
N THR A 312 -12.65 23.47 2.54
CA THR A 312 -13.19 23.45 3.91
C THR A 312 -14.52 22.69 3.94
N GLU A 313 -14.89 22.15 5.08
CA GLU A 313 -16.15 21.43 5.29
C GLU A 313 -17.36 22.29 4.88
N THR A 314 -17.28 23.61 5.07
CA THR A 314 -18.28 24.59 4.62
C THR A 314 -18.37 24.72 3.09
N GLU A 315 -17.25 24.61 2.38
CA GLU A 315 -17.23 24.61 0.91
C GLU A 315 -17.79 23.31 0.34
N ILE A 316 -17.52 22.17 0.97
CA ILE A 316 -18.09 20.86 0.61
C ILE A 316 -19.62 20.85 0.84
N LEU A 317 -20.08 21.38 1.98
CA LEU A 317 -21.50 21.51 2.30
C LEU A 317 -22.23 22.47 1.35
N SER A 318 -21.58 23.56 0.93
CA SER A 318 -22.15 24.50 -0.03
C SER A 318 -22.26 23.88 -1.43
N LEU A 319 -21.28 23.08 -1.86
CA LEU A 319 -21.34 22.32 -3.11
C LEU A 319 -22.46 21.26 -3.07
N HIS A 320 -22.59 20.55 -1.96
CA HIS A 320 -23.66 19.57 -1.76
C HIS A 320 -25.04 20.22 -1.80
N LYS A 321 -25.21 21.39 -1.17
CA LYS A 321 -26.44 22.20 -1.23
C LYS A 321 -26.73 22.66 -2.65
N TYR A 322 -25.72 23.10 -3.39
CA TYR A 322 -25.86 23.52 -4.79
C TYR A 322 -26.30 22.38 -5.69
N LEU A 323 -25.70 21.16 -5.52
CA LEU A 323 -26.10 19.98 -6.27
C LEU A 323 -27.53 19.54 -5.94
N LEU A 324 -27.95 19.63 -4.68
CA LEU A 324 -29.33 19.32 -4.27
C LEU A 324 -30.36 20.38 -4.75
N SER A 325 -29.98 21.65 -4.81
CA SER A 325 -30.88 22.71 -5.28
C SER A 325 -31.12 22.69 -6.80
N ASN A 326 -30.15 22.16 -7.57
CA ASN A 326 -30.28 22.03 -9.01
C ASN A 326 -30.99 20.71 -9.43
N SER A 327 -31.17 19.77 -8.51
CA SER A 327 -31.94 18.55 -8.78
C SER A 327 -33.46 18.77 -8.81
N SER A 328 -33.95 19.91 -8.30
CA SER A 328 -35.39 20.24 -8.28
C SER A 328 -35.91 20.98 -9.53
N ALA A 329 -35.05 21.30 -10.50
CA ALA A 329 -35.43 22.01 -11.71
C ALA A 329 -35.60 21.16 -12.96
N ALA A 330 -35.52 19.84 -12.84
CA ALA A 330 -35.65 18.88 -13.96
C ALA A 330 -36.86 17.94 -13.79
N GLU A 331 -38.03 18.48 -13.54
CA GLU A 331 -39.26 17.76 -13.75
C GLU A 331 -39.62 17.81 -15.26
N ASN A 332 -38.96 17.05 -16.11
CA ASN A 332 -39.42 16.60 -17.44
C ASN A 332 -38.34 16.12 -18.40
N VAL A 333 -37.29 15.50 -17.89
CA VAL A 333 -36.39 14.74 -18.74
C VAL A 333 -36.23 13.37 -18.07
N ASP A 334 -36.43 12.29 -18.84
CA ASP A 334 -36.13 10.92 -18.41
C ASP A 334 -34.71 10.85 -17.85
N ASP A 335 -34.58 11.05 -16.54
CA ASP A 335 -33.31 10.94 -15.83
C ASP A 335 -32.91 9.46 -15.84
N PRO A 336 -31.84 9.06 -16.55
CA PRO A 336 -31.38 7.69 -16.57
C PRO A 336 -30.98 7.16 -15.18
N LEU A 337 -30.79 8.05 -14.19
CA LEU A 337 -30.51 7.69 -12.80
C LEU A 337 -31.79 7.48 -11.97
N SER A 338 -32.97 7.91 -12.45
CA SER A 338 -34.26 7.65 -11.77
C SER A 338 -34.60 6.15 -11.70
N ARG A 339 -33.89 5.30 -12.43
CA ARG A 339 -34.01 3.82 -12.37
C ARG A 339 -33.13 3.20 -11.28
N TYR A 340 -32.29 3.97 -10.61
CA TYR A 340 -31.48 3.49 -9.51
C TYR A 340 -32.34 3.49 -8.25
N VAL A 341 -32.98 2.35 -7.98
CA VAL A 341 -33.58 2.12 -6.67
C VAL A 341 -32.38 1.92 -5.73
N PRO A 342 -32.23 2.76 -4.68
CA PRO A 342 -31.18 2.52 -3.67
C PRO A 342 -31.37 1.10 -3.15
N GLU A 343 -30.28 0.33 -3.03
CA GLU A 343 -30.33 -0.97 -2.38
C GLU A 343 -31.04 -0.81 -1.05
N PRO A 344 -32.01 -1.70 -0.71
CA PRO A 344 -32.71 -1.62 0.56
C PRO A 344 -31.66 -1.64 1.67
N ALA A 345 -31.85 -0.80 2.69
CA ALA A 345 -30.97 -0.77 3.84
C ALA A 345 -30.82 -2.19 4.38
N CYS A 346 -29.58 -2.63 4.58
CA CYS A 346 -29.27 -3.95 5.09
C CYS A 346 -30.13 -4.26 6.33
N GLU A 347 -30.72 -5.46 6.39
CA GLU A 347 -31.45 -5.91 7.57
C GLU A 347 -30.56 -5.81 8.82
N SER A 348 -31.17 -5.64 9.99
CA SER A 348 -30.50 -5.36 11.27
C SER A 348 -29.46 -6.41 11.71
N ASP A 349 -29.47 -7.57 11.09
CA ASP A 349 -28.66 -8.75 11.34
C ASP A 349 -27.74 -9.15 10.17
N CYS A 350 -27.52 -8.26 9.21
CA CYS A 350 -26.55 -8.48 8.16
C CYS A 350 -25.15 -8.72 8.76
N LEU A 351 -24.59 -9.90 8.50
CA LEU A 351 -23.27 -10.32 9.02
C LEU A 351 -22.16 -9.32 8.68
N ASP A 352 -22.15 -8.75 7.51
CA ASP A 352 -21.14 -7.77 7.07
C ASP A 352 -21.31 -6.41 7.80
N CYS A 353 -22.54 -5.93 7.98
CA CYS A 353 -22.84 -4.71 8.71
C CYS A 353 -22.76 -4.91 10.23
N GLY A 354 -23.09 -6.09 10.73
CA GLY A 354 -22.98 -6.47 12.14
C GLY A 354 -21.54 -6.52 12.62
N LEU A 355 -20.62 -7.08 11.84
CA LEU A 355 -19.18 -7.10 12.12
C LEU A 355 -18.58 -5.69 12.21
N ILE A 356 -19.04 -4.77 11.35
CA ILE A 356 -18.60 -3.37 11.38
C ILE A 356 -19.12 -2.65 12.65
N ARG A 357 -20.35 -2.92 13.08
CA ARG A 357 -20.97 -2.26 14.24
C ARG A 357 -20.46 -2.78 15.58
N THR A 358 -20.18 -4.08 15.71
CA THR A 358 -19.72 -4.69 16.97
C THR A 358 -18.23 -4.46 17.23
N SER A 359 -17.45 -4.11 16.23
CA SER A 359 -16.01 -3.85 16.38
C SER A 359 -15.66 -2.43 16.87
N GLY A 360 -16.65 -1.56 17.09
CA GLY A 360 -16.41 -0.16 17.50
C GLY A 360 -15.71 0.70 16.43
N TYR A 361 -15.55 0.18 15.22
CA TYR A 361 -15.03 0.95 14.09
C TYR A 361 -16.18 1.79 13.49
N SER A 362 -16.19 3.06 13.82
CA SER A 362 -17.04 4.06 13.17
C SER A 362 -16.76 4.06 11.66
N THR A 363 -17.79 3.79 10.85
CA THR A 363 -17.78 4.01 9.39
C THR A 363 -17.82 5.50 9.02
N ALA A 364 -17.46 6.40 9.94
CA ALA A 364 -17.23 7.79 9.64
C ALA A 364 -16.01 7.87 8.74
N GLY A 365 -16.23 8.08 7.46
CA GLY A 365 -15.20 8.49 6.51
C GLY A 365 -14.42 9.67 7.07
N ASN A 366 -13.11 9.59 6.96
CA ASN A 366 -12.16 10.69 7.08
C ASN A 366 -12.41 11.71 8.19
N SER A 367 -12.00 11.37 9.39
CA SER A 367 -11.57 12.36 10.37
C SER A 367 -10.62 11.75 11.39
N ASP A 368 -9.56 11.09 10.90
CA ASP A 368 -8.46 10.62 11.75
C ASP A 368 -7.33 11.68 11.84
N GLU A 369 -7.63 12.94 11.52
CA GLU A 369 -6.73 14.07 11.77
C GLU A 369 -6.73 14.54 13.24
N GLY A 370 -7.46 13.89 14.14
CA GLY A 370 -7.67 14.38 15.52
C GLY A 370 -7.16 13.51 16.65
N ARG A 371 -6.77 12.25 16.45
CA ARG A 371 -6.08 11.48 17.49
C ARG A 371 -4.57 11.58 17.28
N PRO A 372 -3.81 12.11 18.25
CA PRO A 372 -2.36 11.99 18.20
C PRO A 372 -2.05 10.49 18.14
N LYS A 373 -1.58 9.99 16.99
CA LYS A 373 -1.10 8.60 16.86
C LYS A 373 0.07 8.48 17.83
N THR A 374 -0.17 7.86 18.97
CA THR A 374 0.83 7.71 20.02
C THR A 374 1.88 6.74 19.48
N ARG A 375 3.10 7.23 19.27
CA ARG A 375 4.21 6.38 18.85
C ARG A 375 4.49 5.34 19.91
N LEU A 376 5.01 4.19 19.49
CA LEU A 376 5.39 3.12 20.40
C LEU A 376 6.50 3.60 21.34
N ASP A 377 6.36 3.26 22.61
CA ASP A 377 7.44 3.44 23.60
C ASP A 377 8.46 2.31 23.46
N TRP A 378 9.44 2.52 22.60
CA TRP A 378 10.50 1.55 22.37
C TRP A 378 11.34 1.25 23.60
N ARG A 379 11.45 2.16 24.58
CA ARG A 379 12.13 1.90 25.87
C ARG A 379 11.39 0.86 26.67
N LYS A 380 10.07 1.03 26.82
CA LYS A 380 9.19 0.07 27.51
C LYS A 380 9.18 -1.30 26.79
N ILE A 381 9.09 -1.29 25.45
CA ILE A 381 9.12 -2.50 24.64
C ILE A 381 10.46 -3.23 24.83
N ALA A 382 11.59 -2.54 24.63
CA ALA A 382 12.92 -3.10 24.78
C ALA A 382 13.16 -3.67 26.20
N PHE A 383 12.65 -3.00 27.22
CA PHE A 383 12.74 -3.50 28.61
C PHE A 383 12.03 -4.84 28.76
N ASN A 384 10.84 -4.97 28.19
CA ASN A 384 9.97 -6.16 28.31
C ASN A 384 10.31 -7.30 27.32
N MET A 385 11.26 -7.10 26.39
CA MET A 385 11.71 -8.15 25.47
C MET A 385 12.56 -9.20 26.17
N ASN A 386 12.42 -10.45 25.71
CA ASN A 386 13.31 -11.55 26.07
C ASN A 386 14.61 -11.50 25.23
N LYS A 387 15.73 -11.96 25.81
CA LYS A 387 16.97 -12.14 25.04
C LYS A 387 16.78 -13.19 23.94
N PRO A 388 17.36 -12.98 22.75
CA PRO A 388 18.47 -12.05 22.41
C PRO A 388 18.07 -10.63 22.00
N LYS A 389 16.79 -10.24 22.04
CA LYS A 389 16.28 -8.90 21.73
C LYS A 389 16.66 -8.44 20.32
N TRP A 390 16.08 -9.06 19.32
CA TRP A 390 16.25 -8.67 17.93
C TRP A 390 15.11 -7.77 17.44
N LEU A 391 15.43 -6.81 16.58
CA LEU A 391 14.48 -6.07 15.79
C LEU A 391 14.90 -6.17 14.31
N PHE A 392 14.02 -6.68 13.48
CA PHE A 392 14.21 -6.81 12.04
C PHE A 392 13.37 -5.75 11.34
N ASP A 393 14.03 -4.74 10.81
CA ASP A 393 13.38 -3.64 10.11
C ASP A 393 13.27 -3.93 8.62
N GLY A 394 12.13 -4.48 8.23
CA GLY A 394 11.80 -4.79 6.84
C GLY A 394 11.42 -3.59 5.98
N LYS A 395 11.34 -2.38 6.56
CA LYS A 395 10.84 -1.17 5.90
C LYS A 395 11.78 0.04 6.01
N GLY A 396 12.90 -0.08 6.72
CA GLY A 396 13.88 1.00 6.89
C GLY A 396 13.30 2.22 7.61
N ILE A 397 12.55 1.99 8.72
CA ILE A 397 11.89 3.07 9.47
C ILE A 397 12.45 3.27 10.88
N ILE A 398 13.34 2.38 11.31
CA ILE A 398 13.91 2.36 12.66
C ILE A 398 15.31 2.96 12.67
N ASN A 399 15.60 3.72 13.70
CA ASN A 399 16.96 4.20 14.01
C ASN A 399 17.71 3.11 14.78
N ALA A 400 18.64 2.43 14.09
CA ALA A 400 19.40 1.32 14.67
C ALA A 400 20.28 1.78 15.85
N GLY A 401 20.82 3.00 15.81
CA GLY A 401 21.65 3.55 16.90
C GLY A 401 20.84 3.70 18.19
N GLU A 402 19.65 4.29 18.11
CA GLU A 402 18.78 4.46 19.28
C GLU A 402 18.33 3.11 19.86
N MET A 403 18.03 2.14 19.01
CA MET A 403 17.66 0.79 19.47
C MET A 403 18.83 0.06 20.11
N SER A 404 20.04 0.25 19.60
CA SER A 404 21.26 -0.32 20.18
C SER A 404 21.53 0.24 21.57
N GLU A 405 21.29 1.55 21.82
CA GLU A 405 21.35 2.17 23.15
C GLU A 405 20.37 1.51 24.14
N LEU A 406 19.25 0.96 23.66
CA LEU A 406 18.28 0.23 24.46
C LEU A 406 18.61 -1.27 24.62
N GLY A 407 19.76 -1.72 24.09
CA GLY A 407 20.20 -3.11 24.12
C GLY A 407 19.45 -4.03 23.15
N VAL A 408 18.84 -3.47 22.10
CA VAL A 408 18.15 -4.21 21.03
C VAL A 408 19.07 -4.28 19.82
N ARG A 409 19.28 -5.48 19.29
CA ARG A 409 20.03 -5.70 18.05
C ARG A 409 19.12 -5.41 16.86
N VAL A 410 19.59 -4.64 15.92
CA VAL A 410 18.80 -4.26 14.73
C VAL A 410 19.44 -4.84 13.48
N GLU A 411 18.60 -5.48 12.66
CA GLU A 411 18.89 -5.87 11.30
C GLU A 411 17.93 -5.15 10.35
N SER A 412 18.46 -4.43 9.39
CA SER A 412 17.67 -3.72 8.39
C SER A 412 17.99 -4.23 6.99
N VAL A 413 17.03 -4.15 6.09
CA VAL A 413 17.24 -4.53 4.69
C VAL A 413 18.23 -3.59 4.04
N GLY A 414 19.28 -4.14 3.41
CA GLY A 414 20.27 -3.40 2.64
C GLY A 414 21.29 -2.61 3.45
N ARG A 415 21.48 -2.98 4.73
CA ARG A 415 22.48 -2.37 5.63
C ARG A 415 23.26 -3.43 6.37
#